data_d5536d7f9ebf3757ba47bc340c290ef3
#
_entry.id   d5536d7f9ebf3757ba47bc340c290ef3
#
_cell.length_a   1.000
_cell.length_b   1.000
_cell.length_c   1.000
_cell.angle_alpha   90.00
_cell.angle_beta   90.00
_cell.angle_gamma   90.00
#
_symmetry.space_group_name_H-M   'P 1'
#
loop_
_entity.id
_entity.type
_entity.pdbx_description
1 polymer ?
#
loop_
_entity_poly.entity_id
_entity_poly.type
_entity_poly.pdbx_seq_one_letter_code
_entity_poly.pdbx_strand_id
1 'polypeptide(L)'
;MVNNHIHIFTTDDIPNKFLPLGLVRWLAKKDRKVFNWILHNLNPFTDNDILDRYLDFVRVGKLGGQKEIFENIMKEYPKETEFNVLTMDMSFMGAGKVPRNYELQLNELSALNKQYPQINAFCHIDVRRSNYLELFNNCINVLGFKGVKLYPPLGVAPFDDRYSHIYEICQKNNIPIMAHCTDGNPVHFKGSRKELVQLLCKYEFPVDLHKTNKELCSLFTHPKNYERLLLKYPKLNFCLAHFGRGREWDYVILEMIEKYDNLYVDCSYAMANENYWYKFKLQLITNEKLRSHCLFGSDYYMNVIENTEQQWSCKLRVFLGEEIWKDLTINNSNKYLYKNI
;
A
#
# COMPACT_ATOMS: atom_id res chain seq x y z
N MET A 1 10.00 5.20 16.31
CA MET A 1 9.23 5.73 15.14
C MET A 1 8.46 4.61 14.47
N VAL A 2 7.44 4.93 13.70
CA VAL A 2 6.68 3.95 12.89
C VAL A 2 6.81 4.31 11.42
N ASN A 3 7.15 3.33 10.56
CA ASN A 3 6.93 3.38 9.13
C ASN A 3 5.58 2.72 8.84
N ASN A 4 4.57 3.52 8.51
CA ASN A 4 3.18 3.06 8.44
C ASN A 4 2.82 2.31 7.15
N HIS A 5 3.75 2.18 6.18
CA HIS A 5 3.43 1.57 4.90
C HIS A 5 4.64 0.87 4.30
N ILE A 6 4.69 -0.45 4.46
CA ILE A 6 5.66 -1.30 3.76
C ILE A 6 5.00 -2.58 3.25
N HIS A 7 5.62 -3.19 2.26
CA HIS A 7 5.28 -4.51 1.74
C HIS A 7 6.48 -5.45 1.83
N ILE A 8 6.24 -6.72 2.16
CA ILE A 8 7.28 -7.76 2.21
C ILE A 8 6.83 -9.06 1.52
N PHE A 9 5.81 -9.01 0.67
CA PHE A 9 5.39 -10.16 -0.12
C PHE A 9 6.47 -10.55 -1.14
N THR A 10 6.50 -11.82 -1.55
CA THR A 10 7.51 -12.35 -2.46
C THR A 10 7.00 -12.37 -3.92
N THR A 11 7.88 -12.68 -4.85
CA THR A 11 7.48 -12.88 -6.27
C THR A 11 6.47 -14.01 -6.45
N ASP A 12 6.39 -14.97 -5.51
CA ASP A 12 5.42 -16.08 -5.57
C ASP A 12 4.00 -15.67 -5.14
N ASP A 13 3.86 -14.50 -4.51
CA ASP A 13 2.57 -13.90 -4.17
C ASP A 13 1.97 -13.10 -5.34
N ILE A 14 2.69 -13.00 -6.46
CA ILE A 14 2.32 -12.20 -7.63
C ILE A 14 1.77 -13.11 -8.74
N PRO A 15 0.66 -12.72 -9.42
CA PRO A 15 0.10 -13.50 -10.52
C PRO A 15 1.08 -13.70 -11.68
N ASN A 16 0.95 -14.85 -12.34
CA ASN A 16 1.84 -15.29 -13.42
C ASN A 16 1.96 -14.33 -14.60
N LYS A 17 0.93 -13.55 -14.89
CA LYS A 17 0.84 -12.64 -16.02
C LYS A 17 0.88 -11.16 -15.59
N PHE A 18 1.31 -10.88 -14.33
CA PHE A 18 1.38 -9.51 -13.82
C PHE A 18 2.38 -8.65 -14.59
N LEU A 19 3.57 -9.15 -14.76
CA LEU A 19 4.61 -8.48 -15.54
C LEU A 19 4.35 -8.75 -17.03
N PRO A 20 4.29 -7.71 -17.88
CA PRO A 20 3.95 -7.84 -19.30
C PRO A 20 4.97 -8.65 -20.10
N LEU A 21 6.09 -9.01 -19.51
CA LEU A 21 7.16 -9.75 -20.12
C LEU A 21 7.32 -11.09 -19.39
N GLY A 22 6.85 -12.18 -19.97
CA GLY A 22 7.32 -13.53 -19.64
C GLY A 22 8.87 -13.62 -19.61
N LEU A 23 9.50 -12.66 -20.27
CA LEU A 23 10.92 -12.38 -20.25
C LEU A 23 11.47 -12.07 -18.86
N VAL A 24 10.83 -11.19 -18.06
CA VAL A 24 11.32 -10.85 -16.70
C VAL A 24 11.24 -12.07 -15.79
N ARG A 25 10.21 -12.91 -15.94
CA ARG A 25 10.08 -14.16 -15.18
C ARG A 25 11.05 -15.24 -15.64
N TRP A 26 11.32 -15.29 -16.94
CA TRP A 26 12.34 -16.16 -17.51
C TRP A 26 13.73 -15.71 -17.06
N LEU A 27 14.04 -14.41 -17.10
CA LEU A 27 15.26 -13.81 -16.56
C LEU A 27 15.37 -14.02 -15.05
N ALA A 28 14.28 -13.91 -14.35
CA ALA A 28 14.19 -14.12 -12.92
C ALA A 28 14.45 -15.59 -12.50
N LYS A 29 14.33 -16.58 -13.40
CA LYS A 29 14.70 -17.99 -13.18
C LYS A 29 16.16 -18.29 -13.54
N LYS A 30 16.88 -17.38 -14.17
CA LYS A 30 18.26 -17.53 -14.56
C LYS A 30 19.21 -17.16 -13.43
N ASP A 31 20.43 -17.70 -13.49
CA ASP A 31 21.52 -17.37 -12.56
C ASP A 31 21.70 -15.84 -12.45
N ARG A 32 21.96 -15.38 -11.23
CA ARG A 32 22.14 -13.96 -10.87
C ARG A 32 23.16 -13.23 -11.79
N LYS A 33 24.20 -13.94 -12.25
CA LYS A 33 25.21 -13.38 -13.16
C LYS A 33 24.66 -13.14 -14.57
N VAL A 34 23.85 -14.06 -15.08
CA VAL A 34 23.20 -13.94 -16.40
C VAL A 34 22.14 -12.83 -16.36
N PHE A 35 21.38 -12.73 -15.27
CA PHE A 35 20.40 -11.68 -15.04
C PHE A 35 21.08 -10.29 -15.06
N ASN A 36 22.14 -10.09 -14.27
CA ASN A 36 22.86 -8.82 -14.24
C ASN A 36 23.55 -8.49 -15.58
N TRP A 37 24.05 -9.48 -16.30
CA TRP A 37 24.63 -9.27 -17.62
C TRP A 37 23.60 -8.80 -18.65
N ILE A 38 22.40 -9.40 -18.65
CA ILE A 38 21.30 -9.00 -19.55
C ILE A 38 20.82 -7.58 -19.21
N LEU A 39 20.70 -7.23 -17.91
CA LEU A 39 20.38 -5.89 -17.47
C LEU A 39 21.37 -4.86 -17.98
N HIS A 40 22.65 -5.11 -17.81
CA HIS A 40 23.71 -4.20 -18.22
C HIS A 40 23.73 -3.99 -19.75
N ASN A 41 23.31 -4.99 -20.54
CA ASN A 41 23.30 -4.89 -22.00
C ASN A 41 21.96 -4.42 -22.61
N LEU A 42 20.85 -4.44 -21.84
CA LEU A 42 19.58 -3.88 -22.29
C LEU A 42 19.43 -2.39 -21.90
N ASN A 43 20.17 -1.93 -20.91
CA ASN A 43 20.10 -0.57 -20.38
C ASN A 43 20.47 0.56 -21.40
N PRO A 44 21.38 0.37 -22.38
CA PRO A 44 21.64 1.43 -23.36
C PRO A 44 20.52 1.69 -24.37
N PHE A 45 19.46 0.87 -24.39
CA PHE A 45 18.39 0.97 -25.37
C PHE A 45 17.05 1.44 -24.79
N THR A 46 16.96 1.67 -23.50
CA THR A 46 15.72 2.11 -22.86
C THR A 46 16.01 3.19 -21.81
N ASP A 47 15.74 4.43 -22.11
CA ASP A 47 15.53 5.52 -21.12
C ASP A 47 14.28 5.23 -20.24
N ASN A 48 14.08 4.01 -19.81
CA ASN A 48 12.86 3.56 -19.20
C ASN A 48 13.06 3.23 -17.71
N ASP A 49 12.97 4.26 -16.85
CA ASP A 49 12.78 4.14 -15.39
C ASP A 49 11.84 2.99 -14.97
N ILE A 50 10.88 2.66 -15.84
CA ILE A 50 9.88 1.62 -15.58
C ILE A 50 10.51 0.23 -15.51
N LEU A 51 11.48 -0.07 -16.39
CA LEU A 51 12.13 -1.38 -16.41
C LEU A 51 13.01 -1.58 -15.17
N ASP A 52 13.79 -0.57 -14.81
CA ASP A 52 14.66 -0.61 -13.63
C ASP A 52 13.85 -0.79 -12.33
N ARG A 53 12.71 -0.13 -12.22
CA ARG A 53 11.75 -0.31 -11.10
C ARG A 53 11.24 -1.74 -11.00
N TYR A 54 10.86 -2.35 -12.14
CA TYR A 54 10.42 -3.75 -12.13
C TYR A 54 11.56 -4.71 -11.77
N LEU A 55 12.78 -4.38 -12.11
CA LEU A 55 13.94 -5.20 -11.82
C LEU A 55 14.33 -5.17 -10.35
N ASP A 56 14.33 -4.00 -9.72
CA ASP A 56 14.55 -3.86 -8.28
C ASP A 56 13.43 -4.49 -7.47
N PHE A 57 12.18 -4.32 -7.91
CA PHE A 57 11.04 -5.05 -7.36
C PHE A 57 11.25 -6.57 -7.39
N VAL A 58 11.69 -7.13 -8.52
CA VAL A 58 11.98 -8.55 -8.65
C VAL A 58 13.18 -8.96 -7.82
N ARG A 59 14.23 -8.12 -7.73
CA ARG A 59 15.42 -8.37 -6.91
C ARG A 59 15.06 -8.52 -5.44
N VAL A 60 14.30 -7.57 -4.89
CA VAL A 60 13.86 -7.60 -3.49
C VAL A 60 12.92 -8.78 -3.24
N GLY A 61 11.89 -8.95 -4.08
CA GLY A 61 10.94 -10.07 -3.96
C GLY A 61 11.55 -11.47 -4.09
N LYS A 62 12.84 -11.58 -4.42
CA LYS A 62 13.62 -12.80 -4.53
C LYS A 62 14.72 -12.96 -3.47
N LEU A 63 14.73 -12.12 -2.47
CA LEU A 63 15.71 -12.25 -1.36
C LEU A 63 15.57 -13.57 -0.58
N GLY A 64 14.47 -14.25 -0.74
CA GLY A 64 14.12 -15.49 -0.05
C GLY A 64 12.64 -15.51 0.27
N GLY A 65 12.29 -15.50 1.54
CA GLY A 65 10.92 -15.32 2.05
C GLY A 65 10.64 -13.90 2.55
N GLN A 66 9.49 -13.72 3.18
CA GLN A 66 9.13 -12.46 3.82
C GLN A 66 10.14 -12.04 4.90
N LYS A 67 10.77 -13.03 5.56
CA LYS A 67 11.78 -12.79 6.59
C LYS A 67 12.98 -12.02 6.03
N GLU A 68 13.57 -12.51 4.96
CA GLU A 68 14.75 -11.91 4.35
C GLU A 68 14.46 -10.50 3.81
N ILE A 69 13.25 -10.29 3.28
CA ILE A 69 12.79 -8.96 2.83
C ILE A 69 12.64 -8.03 4.03
N PHE A 70 12.05 -8.50 5.14
CA PHE A 70 11.90 -7.71 6.36
C PHE A 70 13.25 -7.39 7.02
N GLU A 71 14.13 -8.36 7.13
CA GLU A 71 15.48 -8.15 7.66
C GLU A 71 16.30 -7.18 6.79
N ASN A 72 16.02 -7.12 5.50
CA ASN A 72 16.66 -6.16 4.61
C ASN A 72 16.22 -4.72 4.91
N ILE A 73 14.91 -4.45 5.03
CA ILE A 73 14.43 -3.11 5.37
C ILE A 73 14.80 -2.67 6.78
N MET A 74 14.82 -3.59 7.74
CA MET A 74 15.21 -3.28 9.13
C MET A 74 16.61 -2.68 9.23
N LYS A 75 17.54 -3.03 8.35
CA LYS A 75 18.91 -2.48 8.32
C LYS A 75 18.96 -1.00 7.94
N GLU A 76 17.91 -0.53 7.25
CA GLU A 76 17.81 0.83 6.74
C GLU A 76 17.21 1.81 7.76
N TYR A 77 16.74 1.32 8.91
CA TYR A 77 16.05 2.11 9.93
C TYR A 77 16.65 1.93 11.33
N PRO A 78 16.43 2.89 12.25
CA PRO A 78 16.78 2.71 13.66
C PRO A 78 16.15 1.42 14.21
N LYS A 79 16.88 0.73 15.11
CA LYS A 79 16.53 -0.59 15.62
C LYS A 79 15.13 -0.69 16.26
N GLU A 80 14.66 0.41 16.86
CA GLU A 80 13.36 0.51 17.53
C GLU A 80 12.23 0.93 16.58
N THR A 81 12.46 0.93 15.27
CA THR A 81 11.43 1.31 14.30
C THR A 81 10.39 0.21 14.20
N GLU A 82 9.13 0.58 14.33
CA GLU A 82 8.01 -0.29 14.03
C GLU A 82 7.58 -0.15 12.57
N PHE A 83 6.96 -1.19 12.03
CA PHE A 83 6.54 -1.25 10.63
C PHE A 83 5.11 -1.75 10.51
N ASN A 84 4.24 -0.98 9.87
CA ASN A 84 2.95 -1.49 9.42
C ASN A 84 3.17 -2.26 8.11
N VAL A 85 3.11 -3.58 8.20
CA VAL A 85 3.37 -4.50 7.09
C VAL A 85 2.04 -4.86 6.43
N LEU A 86 1.86 -4.42 5.19
CA LEU A 86 0.62 -4.57 4.45
C LEU A 86 0.71 -5.77 3.51
N THR A 87 -0.15 -6.77 3.72
CA THR A 87 -0.26 -7.91 2.80
C THR A 87 -1.05 -7.54 1.54
N MET A 88 -0.91 -8.35 0.49
CA MET A 88 -1.61 -8.16 -0.78
C MET A 88 -2.15 -9.48 -1.32
N ASP A 89 -3.47 -9.63 -1.34
CA ASP A 89 -4.13 -10.71 -2.07
C ASP A 89 -4.34 -10.32 -3.53
N MET A 90 -3.54 -10.87 -4.41
CA MET A 90 -3.60 -10.59 -5.85
C MET A 90 -4.39 -11.66 -6.63
N SER A 91 -5.09 -12.57 -5.95
CA SER A 91 -5.81 -13.68 -6.59
C SER A 91 -6.91 -13.20 -7.56
N PHE A 92 -7.48 -12.02 -7.27
CA PHE A 92 -8.56 -11.44 -8.07
C PHE A 92 -8.11 -10.37 -9.06
N MET A 93 -6.81 -10.26 -9.29
CA MET A 93 -6.24 -9.26 -10.20
C MET A 93 -6.59 -9.52 -11.68
N GLY A 94 -6.97 -10.74 -12.05
CA GLY A 94 -7.21 -11.10 -13.46
C GLY A 94 -5.92 -11.26 -14.30
N ALA A 95 -4.76 -11.37 -13.64
CA ALA A 95 -3.45 -11.52 -14.27
C ALA A 95 -2.90 -12.97 -14.22
N GLY A 96 -3.78 -13.95 -14.26
CA GLY A 96 -3.44 -15.38 -14.18
C GLY A 96 -3.36 -15.89 -12.73
N LYS A 97 -2.77 -17.09 -12.57
CA LYS A 97 -2.71 -17.77 -11.27
C LYS A 97 -1.60 -17.16 -10.40
N VAL A 98 -1.89 -16.93 -9.11
CA VAL A 98 -0.89 -16.65 -8.08
C VAL A 98 -0.26 -18.00 -7.68
N PRO A 99 1.08 -18.14 -7.73
CA PRO A 99 1.77 -19.39 -7.37
C PRO A 99 1.52 -19.82 -5.93
N ARG A 100 1.62 -18.89 -4.98
CA ARG A 100 1.43 -19.14 -3.55
C ARG A 100 0.03 -18.77 -3.11
N ASN A 101 -0.60 -19.61 -2.28
CA ASN A 101 -1.88 -19.27 -1.67
C ASN A 101 -1.72 -18.10 -0.70
N TYR A 102 -2.68 -17.17 -0.71
CA TYR A 102 -2.67 -15.99 0.15
C TYR A 102 -2.62 -16.33 1.66
N GLU A 103 -3.28 -17.43 2.09
CA GLU A 103 -3.23 -17.88 3.48
C GLU A 103 -1.81 -18.27 3.93
N LEU A 104 -0.97 -18.79 3.03
CA LEU A 104 0.44 -19.05 3.34
C LEU A 104 1.22 -17.74 3.56
N GLN A 105 0.92 -16.68 2.80
CA GLN A 105 1.49 -15.34 3.02
C GLN A 105 1.13 -14.82 4.41
N LEU A 106 -0.14 -14.96 4.82
CA LEU A 106 -0.63 -14.52 6.14
C LEU A 106 0.02 -15.31 7.28
N ASN A 107 0.11 -16.64 7.16
CA ASN A 107 0.71 -17.50 8.18
C ASN A 107 2.21 -17.21 8.37
N GLU A 108 2.94 -16.99 7.28
CA GLU A 108 4.35 -16.63 7.33
C GLU A 108 4.53 -15.27 8.03
N LEU A 109 3.72 -14.27 7.69
CA LEU A 109 3.77 -12.95 8.35
C LEU A 109 3.40 -13.04 9.84
N SER A 110 2.42 -13.87 10.20
CA SER A 110 2.08 -14.12 11.60
C SER A 110 3.24 -14.75 12.39
N ALA A 111 3.96 -15.68 11.78
CA ALA A 111 5.16 -16.28 12.39
C ALA A 111 6.26 -15.23 12.58
N LEU A 112 6.46 -14.35 11.61
CA LEU A 112 7.39 -13.23 11.71
C LEU A 112 6.99 -12.22 12.78
N ASN A 113 5.71 -11.88 12.88
CA ASN A 113 5.19 -10.98 13.91
C ASN A 113 5.48 -11.47 15.34
N LYS A 114 5.50 -12.80 15.55
CA LYS A 114 5.90 -13.42 16.84
C LYS A 114 7.41 -13.29 17.09
N GLN A 115 8.22 -13.30 16.05
CA GLN A 115 9.67 -13.21 16.13
C GLN A 115 10.16 -11.75 16.20
N TYR A 116 9.47 -10.83 15.52
CA TYR A 116 9.82 -9.42 15.41
C TYR A 116 8.68 -8.55 15.94
N PRO A 117 8.72 -8.12 17.22
CA PRO A 117 7.66 -7.31 17.83
C PRO A 117 7.48 -5.94 17.17
N GLN A 118 8.40 -5.53 16.31
CA GLN A 118 8.32 -4.31 15.51
C GLN A 118 7.29 -4.39 14.37
N ILE A 119 6.77 -5.58 14.06
CA ILE A 119 5.78 -5.77 13.00
C ILE A 119 4.37 -5.49 13.52
N ASN A 120 3.67 -4.58 12.87
CA ASN A 120 2.23 -4.43 12.95
C ASN A 120 1.65 -4.98 11.63
N ALA A 121 1.17 -6.21 11.61
CA ALA A 121 0.66 -6.85 10.40
C ALA A 121 -0.75 -6.35 10.05
N PHE A 122 -0.98 -6.03 8.77
CA PHE A 122 -2.27 -5.64 8.21
C PHE A 122 -2.70 -6.66 7.15
N CYS A 123 -3.89 -7.24 7.30
CA CYS A 123 -4.41 -8.19 6.33
C CYS A 123 -5.17 -7.48 5.19
N HIS A 124 -4.84 -7.81 3.95
CA HIS A 124 -5.68 -7.42 2.82
C HIS A 124 -6.92 -8.31 2.79
N ILE A 125 -8.10 -7.70 2.77
CA ILE A 125 -9.36 -8.43 2.65
C ILE A 125 -10.02 -8.07 1.32
N ASP A 126 -10.22 -9.08 0.48
CA ASP A 126 -11.01 -8.97 -0.75
C ASP A 126 -12.33 -9.74 -0.56
N VAL A 127 -13.44 -9.01 -0.56
CA VAL A 127 -14.78 -9.59 -0.31
C VAL A 127 -15.30 -10.48 -1.45
N ARG A 128 -14.52 -10.68 -2.50
CA ARG A 128 -14.81 -11.69 -3.53
C ARG A 128 -14.42 -13.11 -3.10
N ARG A 129 -13.56 -13.26 -2.07
CA ARG A 129 -13.31 -14.56 -1.45
C ARG A 129 -14.58 -15.08 -0.78
N SER A 130 -14.91 -16.34 -1.01
CA SER A 130 -16.07 -16.98 -0.35
C SER A 130 -15.95 -17.03 1.17
N ASN A 131 -14.72 -17.14 1.69
CA ASN A 131 -14.40 -17.22 3.12
C ASN A 131 -13.84 -15.91 3.69
N TYR A 132 -14.10 -14.72 3.08
CA TYR A 132 -13.46 -13.44 3.47
C TYR A 132 -13.70 -13.05 4.94
N LEU A 133 -14.88 -13.35 5.52
CA LEU A 133 -15.17 -13.07 6.93
C LEU A 133 -14.41 -14.01 7.86
N GLU A 134 -14.36 -15.31 7.53
CA GLU A 134 -13.58 -16.28 8.28
C GLU A 134 -12.09 -15.92 8.24
N LEU A 135 -11.58 -15.56 7.07
CA LEU A 135 -10.20 -15.11 6.89
C LEU A 135 -9.89 -13.86 7.71
N PHE A 136 -10.78 -12.85 7.69
CA PHE A 136 -10.64 -11.64 8.52
C PHE A 136 -10.61 -12.00 10.01
N ASN A 137 -11.56 -12.80 10.50
CA ASN A 137 -11.62 -13.20 11.90
C ASN A 137 -10.37 -14.00 12.31
N ASN A 138 -9.88 -14.88 11.45
CA ASN A 138 -8.64 -15.63 11.68
C ASN A 138 -7.43 -14.68 11.76
N CYS A 139 -7.30 -13.71 10.85
CA CYS A 139 -6.22 -12.72 10.89
C CYS A 139 -6.19 -11.96 12.22
N ILE A 140 -7.34 -11.45 12.66
CA ILE A 140 -7.40 -10.60 13.86
C ILE A 140 -7.27 -11.44 15.14
N ASN A 141 -8.05 -12.51 15.29
CA ASN A 141 -8.20 -13.21 16.56
C ASN A 141 -7.16 -14.31 16.78
N VAL A 142 -6.60 -14.89 15.69
CA VAL A 142 -5.66 -16.02 15.78
C VAL A 142 -4.25 -15.62 15.36
N LEU A 143 -4.12 -14.95 14.21
CA LEU A 143 -2.81 -14.61 13.65
C LEU A 143 -2.21 -13.32 14.23
N GLY A 144 -2.98 -12.53 15.01
CA GLY A 144 -2.50 -11.35 15.75
C GLY A 144 -2.29 -10.10 14.87
N PHE A 145 -2.99 -10.02 13.75
CA PHE A 145 -2.94 -8.84 12.89
C PHE A 145 -3.56 -7.62 13.57
N LYS A 146 -3.00 -6.44 13.29
CA LYS A 146 -3.35 -5.18 13.95
C LYS A 146 -4.27 -4.27 13.13
N GLY A 147 -4.39 -4.52 11.84
CA GLY A 147 -5.19 -3.68 10.95
C GLY A 147 -5.61 -4.40 9.66
N VAL A 148 -6.36 -3.68 8.85
CA VAL A 148 -6.87 -4.14 7.56
C VAL A 148 -6.32 -3.28 6.43
N LYS A 149 -5.90 -3.91 5.33
CA LYS A 149 -5.57 -3.25 4.07
C LYS A 149 -6.72 -3.42 3.09
N LEU A 150 -7.10 -2.34 2.40
CA LEU A 150 -7.99 -2.38 1.24
C LEU A 150 -7.21 -1.97 0.00
N TYR A 151 -7.47 -2.65 -1.12
CA TYR A 151 -6.84 -2.34 -2.39
C TYR A 151 -7.88 -2.27 -3.52
N PRO A 152 -8.70 -1.20 -3.57
CA PRO A 152 -9.83 -1.06 -4.49
C PRO A 152 -9.50 -1.18 -5.98
N PRO A 153 -8.29 -0.79 -6.47
CA PRO A 153 -7.96 -0.91 -7.90
C PRO A 153 -8.04 -2.33 -8.47
N LEU A 154 -8.15 -3.36 -7.62
CA LEU A 154 -8.42 -4.73 -8.06
C LEU A 154 -9.89 -4.97 -8.46
N GLY A 155 -10.76 -3.96 -8.34
CA GLY A 155 -12.14 -4.01 -8.83
C GLY A 155 -13.21 -4.21 -7.76
N VAL A 156 -12.93 -3.81 -6.50
CA VAL A 156 -13.92 -3.79 -5.41
C VAL A 156 -13.97 -2.40 -4.80
N ALA A 157 -15.12 -1.75 -4.84
CA ALA A 157 -15.30 -0.45 -4.22
C ALA A 157 -15.24 -0.55 -2.69
N PRO A 158 -14.64 0.44 -1.99
CA PRO A 158 -14.55 0.40 -0.53
C PRO A 158 -15.91 0.45 0.17
N PHE A 159 -16.92 0.92 -0.51
CA PHE A 159 -18.30 0.97 -0.01
C PHE A 159 -19.15 -0.26 -0.40
N ASP A 160 -18.56 -1.36 -0.88
CA ASP A 160 -19.28 -2.62 -1.09
C ASP A 160 -19.88 -3.09 0.24
N ASP A 161 -21.17 -3.38 0.27
CA ASP A 161 -21.92 -3.69 1.50
C ASP A 161 -21.36 -4.90 2.25
N ARG A 162 -20.67 -5.80 1.56
CA ARG A 162 -20.01 -6.95 2.18
C ARG A 162 -18.91 -6.54 3.17
N TYR A 163 -18.32 -5.35 3.06
CA TYR A 163 -17.38 -4.81 4.04
C TYR A 163 -18.04 -4.30 5.32
N SER A 164 -19.37 -4.06 5.35
CA SER A 164 -20.03 -3.41 6.48
C SER A 164 -19.75 -4.09 7.81
N HIS A 165 -19.84 -5.41 7.86
CA HIS A 165 -19.56 -6.18 9.08
C HIS A 165 -18.09 -6.07 9.53
N ILE A 166 -17.15 -6.03 8.59
CA ILE A 166 -15.71 -5.82 8.87
C ILE A 166 -15.51 -4.42 9.49
N TYR A 167 -16.11 -3.37 8.90
CA TYR A 167 -16.00 -2.00 9.41
C TYR A 167 -16.59 -1.86 10.81
N GLU A 168 -17.72 -2.52 11.10
CA GLU A 168 -18.34 -2.56 12.43
C GLU A 168 -17.42 -3.19 13.46
N ILE A 169 -16.83 -4.34 13.14
CA ILE A 169 -15.86 -5.01 14.02
C ILE A 169 -14.60 -4.15 14.20
N CYS A 170 -14.07 -3.57 13.12
CA CYS A 170 -12.89 -2.71 13.18
C CYS A 170 -13.13 -1.49 14.07
N GLN A 171 -14.27 -0.80 13.90
CA GLN A 171 -14.64 0.33 14.75
C GLN A 171 -14.81 -0.06 16.23
N LYS A 172 -15.49 -1.18 16.49
CA LYS A 172 -15.75 -1.66 17.86
C LYS A 172 -14.47 -2.04 18.59
N ASN A 173 -13.50 -2.61 17.88
CA ASN A 173 -12.29 -3.19 18.47
C ASN A 173 -11.03 -2.32 18.23
N ASN A 174 -11.18 -1.08 17.75
CA ASN A 174 -10.08 -0.17 17.50
C ASN A 174 -9.04 -0.78 16.52
N ILE A 175 -9.51 -1.34 15.40
CA ILE A 175 -8.67 -1.92 14.36
C ILE A 175 -8.60 -0.91 13.20
N PRO A 176 -7.45 -0.28 12.93
CA PRO A 176 -7.33 0.72 11.88
C PRO A 176 -7.40 0.09 10.48
N ILE A 177 -7.84 0.89 9.50
CA ILE A 177 -7.91 0.50 8.11
C ILE A 177 -7.03 1.40 7.25
N MET A 178 -6.22 0.81 6.38
CA MET A 178 -5.46 1.52 5.36
C MET A 178 -5.96 1.14 3.97
N ALA A 179 -6.34 2.12 3.16
CA ALA A 179 -6.80 1.90 1.81
C ALA A 179 -5.90 2.57 0.78
N HIS A 180 -5.64 1.87 -0.31
CA HIS A 180 -4.95 2.46 -1.45
C HIS A 180 -5.81 3.57 -2.09
N CYS A 181 -5.23 4.76 -2.25
CA CYS A 181 -5.92 5.93 -2.77
C CYS A 181 -4.97 6.78 -3.63
N THR A 182 -4.83 6.43 -4.89
CA THR A 182 -4.08 7.21 -5.89
C THR A 182 -4.66 6.99 -7.28
N ASP A 183 -4.49 7.96 -8.16
CA ASP A 183 -4.83 7.86 -9.58
C ASP A 183 -3.81 7.03 -10.39
N GLY A 184 -2.60 6.86 -9.85
CA GLY A 184 -1.54 6.05 -10.44
C GLY A 184 -1.51 4.63 -9.87
N ASN A 185 -2.23 3.67 -10.48
CA ASN A 185 -2.36 2.31 -9.99
C ASN A 185 -1.45 1.35 -10.77
N PRO A 186 -0.19 1.09 -10.35
CA PRO A 186 0.67 0.10 -11.01
C PRO A 186 0.09 -1.31 -10.90
N VAL A 187 -0.46 -1.63 -9.73
CA VAL A 187 -1.26 -2.83 -9.48
C VAL A 187 -2.73 -2.47 -9.67
N HIS A 188 -3.41 -3.10 -10.60
CA HIS A 188 -4.84 -2.87 -10.90
C HIS A 188 -5.45 -4.11 -11.54
N PHE A 189 -6.76 -4.16 -11.67
CA PHE A 189 -7.43 -5.27 -12.35
C PHE A 189 -6.96 -5.38 -13.80
N LYS A 190 -6.48 -6.57 -14.18
CA LYS A 190 -5.90 -6.92 -15.49
C LYS A 190 -6.70 -7.98 -16.23
N GLY A 191 -7.91 -8.29 -15.80
CA GLY A 191 -8.85 -9.14 -16.51
C GLY A 191 -9.34 -8.50 -17.80
N SER A 192 -10.28 -9.14 -18.46
CA SER A 192 -10.84 -8.65 -19.72
C SER A 192 -11.56 -7.30 -19.52
N ARG A 193 -11.62 -6.51 -20.61
CA ARG A 193 -12.39 -5.25 -20.63
C ARG A 193 -13.85 -5.48 -20.25
N LYS A 194 -14.44 -6.58 -20.74
CA LYS A 194 -15.83 -6.94 -20.45
C LYS A 194 -16.06 -7.16 -18.95
N GLU A 195 -15.18 -7.89 -18.28
CA GLU A 195 -15.25 -8.11 -16.83
C GLU A 195 -15.09 -6.80 -16.05
N LEU A 196 -14.14 -5.94 -16.46
CA LEU A 196 -13.95 -4.63 -15.80
C LEU A 196 -15.21 -3.76 -15.93
N VAL A 197 -15.82 -3.71 -17.11
CA VAL A 197 -17.07 -2.97 -17.31
C VAL A 197 -18.19 -3.52 -16.42
N GLN A 198 -18.33 -4.82 -16.29
CA GLN A 198 -19.29 -5.44 -15.36
C GLN A 198 -19.04 -5.03 -13.90
N LEU A 199 -17.77 -4.99 -13.47
CA LEU A 199 -17.40 -4.54 -12.13
C LEU A 199 -17.75 -3.05 -11.92
N LEU A 200 -17.49 -2.20 -12.90
CA LEU A 200 -17.82 -0.76 -12.82
C LEU A 200 -19.33 -0.54 -12.77
N CYS A 201 -20.10 -1.22 -13.64
CA CYS A 201 -21.56 -1.12 -13.67
C CYS A 201 -22.20 -1.59 -12.33
N LYS A 202 -21.63 -2.61 -11.68
CA LYS A 202 -22.10 -3.06 -10.35
C LYS A 202 -22.12 -1.93 -9.31
N TYR A 203 -21.20 -0.98 -9.40
CA TYR A 203 -21.09 0.16 -8.47
C TYR A 203 -21.58 1.46 -9.09
N GLU A 204 -22.27 1.40 -10.24
CA GLU A 204 -22.79 2.57 -10.95
C GLU A 204 -21.71 3.59 -11.34
N PHE A 205 -20.46 3.12 -11.52
CA PHE A 205 -19.38 3.98 -12.00
C PHE A 205 -19.54 4.30 -13.50
N PRO A 206 -19.21 5.53 -13.91
CA PRO A 206 -19.26 5.90 -15.32
C PRO A 206 -18.22 5.11 -16.13
N VAL A 207 -18.63 4.55 -17.27
CA VAL A 207 -17.75 3.79 -18.16
C VAL A 207 -17.40 4.64 -19.37
N ASP A 208 -16.18 5.15 -19.42
CA ASP A 208 -15.61 5.80 -20.58
C ASP A 208 -14.79 4.78 -21.39
N LEU A 209 -15.29 4.44 -22.58
CA LEU A 209 -14.65 3.45 -23.44
C LEU A 209 -13.31 3.89 -24.04
N HIS A 210 -13.01 5.19 -24.02
CA HIS A 210 -11.72 5.74 -24.48
C HIS A 210 -10.60 5.58 -23.44
N LYS A 211 -10.94 5.37 -22.17
CA LYS A 211 -9.96 5.15 -21.11
C LYS A 211 -9.40 3.72 -21.12
N THR A 212 -8.15 3.59 -20.73
CA THR A 212 -7.49 2.29 -20.49
C THR A 212 -8.09 1.58 -19.27
N ASN A 213 -7.85 0.27 -19.12
CA ASN A 213 -8.26 -0.46 -17.93
C ASN A 213 -7.66 0.14 -16.64
N LYS A 214 -6.41 0.61 -16.72
CA LYS A 214 -5.74 1.25 -15.59
C LYS A 214 -6.45 2.53 -15.13
N GLU A 215 -6.81 3.40 -16.07
CA GLU A 215 -7.55 4.64 -15.79
C GLU A 215 -8.95 4.37 -15.23
N LEU A 216 -9.63 3.36 -15.76
CA LEU A 216 -10.94 2.96 -15.23
C LEU A 216 -10.86 2.37 -13.83
N CYS A 217 -9.78 1.65 -13.50
CA CYS A 217 -9.58 1.12 -12.16
C CYS A 217 -9.38 2.23 -11.11
N SER A 218 -8.99 3.45 -11.51
CA SER A 218 -8.89 4.58 -10.58
C SER A 218 -10.25 5.03 -10.03
N LEU A 219 -11.35 4.71 -10.73
CA LEU A 219 -12.69 5.00 -10.25
C LEU A 219 -13.00 4.30 -8.91
N PHE A 220 -12.48 3.08 -8.70
CA PHE A 220 -12.71 2.34 -7.45
C PHE A 220 -12.01 3.00 -6.25
N THR A 221 -10.89 3.68 -6.46
CA THR A 221 -10.05 4.23 -5.40
C THR A 221 -10.13 5.76 -5.26
N HIS A 222 -11.08 6.40 -5.94
CA HIS A 222 -11.29 7.85 -5.85
C HIS A 222 -11.63 8.26 -4.41
N PRO A 223 -11.05 9.34 -3.86
CA PRO A 223 -11.23 9.74 -2.46
C PRO A 223 -12.69 9.84 -2.02
N LYS A 224 -13.57 10.40 -2.85
CA LYS A 224 -15.00 10.53 -2.55
C LYS A 224 -15.74 9.21 -2.26
N ASN A 225 -15.20 8.08 -2.69
CA ASN A 225 -15.77 6.77 -2.39
C ASN A 225 -15.72 6.41 -0.91
N TYR A 226 -14.86 7.09 -0.15
CA TYR A 226 -14.67 6.84 1.28
C TYR A 226 -15.53 7.74 2.17
N GLU A 227 -16.12 8.85 1.66
CA GLU A 227 -16.87 9.80 2.48
C GLU A 227 -18.02 9.15 3.25
N ARG A 228 -18.82 8.29 2.58
CA ARG A 228 -19.92 7.58 3.25
C ARG A 228 -19.45 6.66 4.36
N LEU A 229 -18.23 6.11 4.26
CA LEU A 229 -17.65 5.25 5.29
C LEU A 229 -17.20 6.06 6.50
N LEU A 230 -16.54 7.19 6.25
CA LEU A 230 -16.08 8.10 7.31
C LEU A 230 -17.26 8.64 8.14
N LEU A 231 -18.38 8.94 7.49
CA LEU A 231 -19.63 9.34 8.15
C LEU A 231 -20.27 8.20 8.94
N LYS A 232 -20.36 7.00 8.34
CA LYS A 232 -21.03 5.85 8.95
C LYS A 232 -20.25 5.27 10.13
N TYR A 233 -18.91 5.35 10.07
CA TYR A 233 -17.99 4.78 11.05
C TYR A 233 -17.05 5.85 11.67
N PRO A 234 -17.58 6.84 12.41
CA PRO A 234 -16.81 8.02 12.84
C PRO A 234 -15.75 7.75 13.89
N LYS A 235 -15.72 6.56 14.49
CA LYS A 235 -14.67 6.13 15.43
C LYS A 235 -13.64 5.18 14.80
N LEU A 236 -13.78 4.85 13.51
CA LEU A 236 -12.87 3.99 12.79
C LEU A 236 -11.76 4.82 12.17
N ASN A 237 -10.51 4.67 12.63
CA ASN A 237 -9.37 5.30 12.00
C ASN A 237 -9.14 4.73 10.61
N PHE A 238 -9.30 5.58 9.60
CA PHE A 238 -9.20 5.23 8.20
C PHE A 238 -8.09 6.03 7.53
N CYS A 239 -7.09 5.37 6.95
CA CYS A 239 -5.99 6.02 6.27
C CYS A 239 -6.08 5.85 4.75
N LEU A 240 -6.01 6.96 4.02
CA LEU A 240 -5.86 6.98 2.57
C LEU A 240 -4.37 7.09 2.22
N ALA A 241 -3.84 6.05 1.56
CA ALA A 241 -2.44 5.97 1.21
C ALA A 241 -2.06 6.89 0.02
N HIS A 242 -0.79 7.35 0.00
CA HIS A 242 -0.15 8.04 -1.11
C HIS A 242 -0.57 9.50 -1.33
N PHE A 243 -0.90 10.23 -0.24
CA PHE A 243 -1.13 11.67 -0.30
C PHE A 243 0.17 12.45 -0.62
N GLY A 244 0.03 13.57 -1.31
CA GLY A 244 1.15 14.49 -1.54
C GLY A 244 1.75 14.42 -2.93
N ARG A 245 1.10 13.75 -3.89
CA ARG A 245 1.54 13.72 -5.29
C ARG A 245 1.28 15.02 -6.07
N GLY A 246 0.58 16.00 -5.43
CA GLY A 246 0.34 17.30 -6.03
C GLY A 246 -0.71 17.33 -7.15
N ARG A 247 -1.59 16.33 -7.20
CA ARG A 247 -2.64 16.17 -8.19
C ARG A 247 -4.00 16.64 -7.67
N GLU A 248 -5.03 16.60 -8.52
CA GLU A 248 -6.39 17.05 -8.16
C GLU A 248 -6.96 16.35 -6.91
N TRP A 249 -6.62 15.08 -6.70
CA TRP A 249 -7.10 14.32 -5.55
C TRP A 249 -6.58 14.84 -4.22
N ASP A 250 -5.43 15.49 -4.18
CA ASP A 250 -4.91 16.09 -2.94
C ASP A 250 -5.88 17.16 -2.40
N TYR A 251 -6.49 17.95 -3.28
CA TYR A 251 -7.48 18.97 -2.86
C TYR A 251 -8.74 18.31 -2.27
N VAL A 252 -9.24 17.26 -2.91
CA VAL A 252 -10.39 16.50 -2.40
C VAL A 252 -10.06 15.89 -1.03
N ILE A 253 -8.88 15.32 -0.87
CA ILE A 253 -8.44 14.72 0.40
C ILE A 253 -8.27 15.78 1.48
N LEU A 254 -7.74 16.97 1.15
CA LEU A 254 -7.64 18.09 2.10
C LEU A 254 -9.00 18.54 2.61
N GLU A 255 -9.99 18.70 1.71
CA GLU A 255 -11.38 19.02 2.10
C GLU A 255 -11.96 17.93 3.02
N MET A 256 -11.67 16.67 2.73
CA MET A 256 -12.14 15.55 3.56
C MET A 256 -11.46 15.52 4.94
N ILE A 257 -10.15 15.81 5.04
CA ILE A 257 -9.44 15.90 6.33
C ILE A 257 -10.06 16.98 7.21
N GLU A 258 -10.39 18.16 6.67
CA GLU A 258 -11.07 19.21 7.44
C GLU A 258 -12.41 18.75 8.02
N LYS A 259 -13.10 17.86 7.30
CA LYS A 259 -14.46 17.43 7.62
C LYS A 259 -14.51 16.21 8.55
N TYR A 260 -13.53 15.31 8.48
CA TYR A 260 -13.59 14.00 9.16
C TYR A 260 -12.40 13.79 10.10
N ASP A 261 -12.67 13.70 11.41
CA ASP A 261 -11.63 13.52 12.44
C ASP A 261 -11.03 12.10 12.47
N ASN A 262 -11.66 11.14 11.82
CA ASN A 262 -11.21 9.76 11.71
C ASN A 262 -10.45 9.46 10.41
N LEU A 263 -10.21 10.48 9.58
CA LEU A 263 -9.45 10.35 8.34
C LEU A 263 -7.99 10.67 8.56
N TYR A 264 -7.13 9.70 8.24
CA TYR A 264 -5.68 9.83 8.13
C TYR A 264 -5.24 9.74 6.67
N VAL A 265 -4.03 10.22 6.40
CA VAL A 265 -3.34 10.03 5.12
C VAL A 265 -1.92 9.58 5.36
N ASP A 266 -1.30 8.87 4.43
CA ASP A 266 0.13 8.64 4.46
C ASP A 266 0.84 9.31 3.27
N CYS A 267 2.10 9.65 3.44
CA CYS A 267 2.92 10.25 2.41
C CYS A 267 3.75 9.24 1.61
N SER A 268 3.45 7.95 1.75
CA SER A 268 4.18 6.87 1.09
C SER A 268 4.19 7.03 -0.44
N TYR A 269 5.23 6.55 -1.08
CA TYR A 269 5.48 6.67 -2.52
C TYR A 269 5.56 8.13 -3.03
N ALA A 270 4.66 9.01 -2.62
CA ALA A 270 4.61 10.38 -3.09
C ALA A 270 5.89 11.15 -2.76
N MET A 271 6.45 10.92 -1.57
CA MET A 271 7.66 11.60 -1.10
C MET A 271 8.97 10.99 -1.64
N ALA A 272 8.92 9.95 -2.45
CA ALA A 272 10.09 9.50 -3.20
C ALA A 272 10.57 10.56 -4.23
N ASN A 273 9.67 11.46 -4.67
CA ASN A 273 10.01 12.56 -5.56
C ASN A 273 10.20 13.87 -4.76
N GLU A 274 11.44 14.34 -4.65
CA GLU A 274 11.83 15.55 -3.91
C GLU A 274 11.11 16.81 -4.41
N ASN A 275 10.63 16.85 -5.65
CA ASN A 275 9.88 17.97 -6.20
C ASN A 275 8.57 18.28 -5.45
N TYR A 276 8.02 17.28 -4.75
CA TYR A 276 6.80 17.47 -3.94
C TYR A 276 7.06 17.95 -2.52
N TRP A 277 8.30 17.89 -2.04
CA TRP A 277 8.63 18.14 -0.64
C TRP A 277 8.28 19.54 -0.16
N TYR A 278 8.57 20.58 -0.97
CA TYR A 278 8.25 21.98 -0.61
C TYR A 278 6.76 22.19 -0.43
N LYS A 279 5.96 21.74 -1.40
CA LYS A 279 4.49 21.83 -1.32
C LYS A 279 3.97 21.08 -0.11
N PHE A 280 4.44 19.86 0.10
CA PHE A 280 4.02 19.01 1.21
C PHE A 280 4.37 19.64 2.56
N LYS A 281 5.62 20.09 2.74
CA LYS A 281 6.03 20.78 3.99
C LYS A 281 5.20 22.03 4.24
N LEU A 282 4.95 22.85 3.22
CA LEU A 282 4.10 24.04 3.35
C LEU A 282 2.68 23.66 3.81
N GLN A 283 2.09 22.63 3.22
CA GLN A 283 0.78 22.13 3.62
C GLN A 283 0.76 21.66 5.07
N LEU A 284 1.78 20.94 5.55
CA LEU A 284 1.89 20.52 6.95
C LEU A 284 2.07 21.69 7.93
N ILE A 285 2.72 22.77 7.52
CA ILE A 285 2.90 23.97 8.35
C ILE A 285 1.63 24.81 8.42
N THR A 286 0.92 24.93 7.30
CA THR A 286 -0.25 25.83 7.18
C THR A 286 -1.58 25.15 7.52
N ASN A 287 -1.60 23.82 7.59
CA ASN A 287 -2.79 23.04 7.91
C ASN A 287 -2.52 22.11 9.09
N GLU A 288 -2.93 22.53 10.29
CA GLU A 288 -2.72 21.80 11.55
C GLU A 288 -3.46 20.47 11.55
N LYS A 289 -4.67 20.41 10.97
CA LYS A 289 -5.45 19.16 10.90
C LYS A 289 -4.78 18.13 10.00
N LEU A 290 -4.30 18.53 8.83
CA LEU A 290 -3.48 17.67 7.98
C LEU A 290 -2.24 17.19 8.75
N ARG A 291 -1.50 18.11 9.39
CA ARG A 291 -0.30 17.76 10.15
C ARG A 291 -0.58 16.71 11.24
N SER A 292 -1.70 16.83 11.95
CA SER A 292 -2.09 15.91 13.02
C SER A 292 -2.66 14.57 12.55
N HIS A 293 -2.96 14.42 11.24
CA HIS A 293 -3.55 13.23 10.63
C HIS A 293 -2.68 12.64 9.50
N CYS A 294 -1.49 13.20 9.26
CA CYS A 294 -0.56 12.67 8.27
C CYS A 294 0.40 11.66 8.90
N LEU A 295 0.64 10.56 8.21
CA LEU A 295 1.52 9.47 8.62
C LEU A 295 2.73 9.38 7.69
N PHE A 296 3.89 9.03 8.23
CA PHE A 296 5.02 8.62 7.43
C PHE A 296 4.87 7.17 6.99
N GLY A 297 5.07 6.90 5.71
CA GLY A 297 5.19 5.59 5.11
C GLY A 297 6.17 5.64 3.94
N SER A 298 6.87 4.56 3.63
CA SER A 298 7.81 4.54 2.51
C SER A 298 7.27 3.85 1.26
N ASP A 299 6.33 2.95 1.42
CA ASP A 299 5.88 2.02 0.37
C ASP A 299 7.03 1.10 -0.10
N TYR A 300 7.92 0.73 0.86
CA TYR A 300 8.95 -0.27 0.58
C TYR A 300 8.26 -1.57 0.12
N TYR A 301 8.70 -2.20 -0.86
CA TYR A 301 9.85 -2.04 -1.74
C TYR A 301 9.40 -1.57 -3.14
N MET A 302 8.29 -0.86 -3.22
CA MET A 302 7.77 -0.30 -4.47
C MET A 302 8.57 0.94 -4.90
N ASN A 303 9.34 1.54 -3.98
CA ASN A 303 10.07 2.81 -4.16
C ASN A 303 11.58 2.67 -4.34
N VAL A 304 12.16 1.47 -4.30
CA VAL A 304 13.61 1.29 -4.39
C VAL A 304 14.08 1.59 -5.81
N ILE A 305 14.50 2.85 -6.07
CA ILE A 305 14.91 3.25 -7.42
C ILE A 305 16.25 3.99 -7.45
N GLU A 306 16.52 4.93 -6.56
CA GLU A 306 17.70 5.79 -6.68
C GLU A 306 18.48 5.99 -5.38
N ASN A 307 17.85 5.75 -4.23
CA ASN A 307 18.46 5.88 -2.91
C ASN A 307 18.08 4.68 -2.04
N THR A 308 18.91 4.36 -1.05
CA THR A 308 18.47 3.44 0.01
C THR A 308 17.33 4.07 0.81
N GLU A 309 16.51 3.24 1.42
CA GLU A 309 15.44 3.68 2.32
C GLU A 309 15.96 4.60 3.42
N GLN A 310 17.14 4.28 3.99
CA GLN A 310 17.80 5.08 5.00
C GLN A 310 18.16 6.49 4.48
N GLN A 311 18.81 6.57 3.32
CA GLN A 311 19.22 7.87 2.75
C GLN A 311 17.98 8.74 2.47
N TRP A 312 16.94 8.15 1.88
CA TRP A 312 15.72 8.87 1.58
C TRP A 312 14.99 9.32 2.85
N SER A 313 14.77 8.44 3.83
CA SER A 313 14.08 8.80 5.08
C SER A 313 14.85 9.83 5.90
N CYS A 314 16.20 9.74 5.95
CA CYS A 314 17.04 10.74 6.61
C CYS A 314 16.97 12.11 5.93
N LYS A 315 17.03 12.16 4.59
CA LYS A 315 16.89 13.42 3.84
C LYS A 315 15.53 14.06 4.09
N LEU A 316 14.45 13.27 4.03
CA LEU A 316 13.10 13.76 4.27
C LEU A 316 12.95 14.27 5.70
N ARG A 317 13.50 13.57 6.70
CA ARG A 317 13.52 14.01 8.11
C ARG A 317 14.22 15.37 8.27
N VAL A 318 15.42 15.52 7.72
CA VAL A 318 16.17 16.80 7.77
C VAL A 318 15.38 17.91 7.10
N PHE A 319 14.76 17.64 5.95
CA PHE A 319 13.97 18.62 5.22
C PHE A 319 12.71 19.05 5.99
N LEU A 320 11.95 18.13 6.56
CA LEU A 320 10.73 18.42 7.32
C LEU A 320 11.05 19.11 8.66
N GLY A 321 12.12 18.70 9.32
CA GLY A 321 12.49 19.09 10.69
C GLY A 321 11.94 18.12 11.72
N GLU A 322 12.60 18.08 12.89
CA GLU A 322 12.34 17.07 13.94
C GLU A 322 10.91 17.09 14.47
N GLU A 323 10.32 18.26 14.61
CA GLU A 323 8.97 18.41 15.17
C GLU A 323 7.91 17.76 14.24
N ILE A 324 7.91 18.15 12.95
CA ILE A 324 7.00 17.55 11.96
C ILE A 324 7.28 16.04 11.83
N TRP A 325 8.57 15.66 11.77
CA TRP A 325 8.94 14.25 11.66
C TRP A 325 8.40 13.41 12.82
N LYS A 326 8.50 13.94 14.06
CA LYS A 326 7.96 13.29 15.26
C LYS A 326 6.43 13.14 15.17
N ASP A 327 5.72 14.16 14.66
CA ASP A 327 4.29 14.08 14.48
C ASP A 327 3.94 12.93 13.51
N LEU A 328 4.56 12.87 12.33
CA LEU A 328 4.25 11.88 11.30
C LEU A 328 4.63 10.44 11.71
N THR A 329 5.72 10.28 12.46
CA THR A 329 6.31 8.97 12.75
C THR A 329 6.00 8.41 14.13
N ILE A 330 5.54 9.24 15.07
CA ILE A 330 5.27 8.83 16.45
C ILE A 330 3.86 9.25 16.87
N ASN A 331 3.60 10.55 16.98
CA ASN A 331 2.37 11.06 17.58
C ASN A 331 1.12 10.59 16.83
N ASN A 332 1.09 10.82 15.52
CA ASN A 332 -0.04 10.45 14.68
C ASN A 332 -0.15 8.94 14.50
N SER A 333 1.00 8.25 14.36
CA SER A 333 1.04 6.79 14.23
C SER A 333 0.45 6.10 15.46
N ASN A 334 0.77 6.59 16.67
CA ASN A 334 0.20 6.04 17.89
C ASN A 334 -1.32 6.26 17.96
N LYS A 335 -1.81 7.45 17.60
CA LYS A 335 -3.25 7.74 17.52
C LYS A 335 -3.93 6.84 16.49
N TYR A 336 -3.36 6.72 15.30
CA TYR A 336 -3.88 5.89 14.22
C TYR A 336 -3.99 4.42 14.63
N LEU A 337 -2.96 3.88 15.30
CA LEU A 337 -2.89 2.50 15.79
C LEU A 337 -3.63 2.29 17.13
N TYR A 338 -4.35 3.28 17.64
CA TYR A 338 -5.04 3.25 18.94
C TYR A 338 -4.12 2.86 20.11
N LYS A 339 -2.84 3.19 20.05
CA LYS A 339 -1.93 3.00 21.18
C LYS A 339 -2.19 4.08 22.22
N ASN A 340 -2.31 3.67 23.47
CA ASN A 340 -2.37 4.62 24.58
C ASN A 340 -1.05 5.41 24.60
N ILE A 341 -1.15 6.73 24.61
CA ILE A 341 -0.01 7.65 24.73
C ILE A 341 0.22 7.93 26.21
#